data_1f1fe9e4f703e8fac9f18e21c7bc4134
#
_entry.id   1f1fe9e4f703e8fac9f18e21c7bc4134
#
_cell.length_a   1.000
_cell.length_b   1.000
_cell.length_c   1.000
_cell.angle_alpha   90.00
_cell.angle_beta   90.00
_cell.angle_gamma   90.00
#
_symmetry.space_group_name_H-M   'P 1'
#
loop_
_entity.id
_entity.type
_entity.pdbx_description
1 polymer ?
#
loop_
_entity_poly.entity_id
_entity_poly.type
_entity_poly.pdbx_seq_one_letter_code
_entity_poly.pdbx_strand_id
1 'polypeptide(L)'
;MTISRRHALAASAATAASLATPWVRAQSFPERPITIVVPAPPGGTADISARALQEPLGKALGQSVVIDNRGGGNGAVAAQALLNAKPDGHTLMMAYSGFHCMSPHLVKLPYDPLKDIQAICNVYSAPQVLVTRSTLADIKTAQDLIAYAKKNPGKLNYGSSGNGSVQHVASELFKQLTGTFITHIPYRGTGPTIVDLLANAIDMTMTTAPPLMPHIASGRFRPLLVAGRKRLASLPNVPTALEVGIKNFEVDAWFALYGHAQAPKSTVERISAEVQKIMNTAAFRERAASQGAEAAYLDPQQMSAYASAEYVRWGKVIKSTGIKAD
;
A
#
# COMPACT_ATOMS: atom_id res chain seq x y z
N MET A 1 70.30 16.15 -31.01
CA MET A 1 69.06 16.76 -30.47
C MET A 1 69.12 16.72 -28.98
N THR A 2 69.44 17.88 -28.33
CA THR A 2 69.54 17.95 -26.87
C THR A 2 68.21 18.38 -26.30
N ILE A 3 67.52 17.47 -25.60
CA ILE A 3 66.27 17.78 -24.89
C ILE A 3 66.58 18.77 -23.76
N SER A 4 66.01 19.96 -23.83
CA SER A 4 66.20 21.00 -22.83
C SER A 4 65.62 20.56 -21.49
N ARG A 5 66.29 20.83 -20.35
CA ARG A 5 65.82 20.57 -18.98
C ARG A 5 64.40 21.05 -18.71
N ARG A 6 63.99 22.15 -19.38
CA ARG A 6 62.62 22.70 -19.28
C ARG A 6 61.55 21.76 -19.86
N HIS A 7 61.84 21.06 -20.97
CA HIS A 7 60.92 20.11 -21.58
C HIS A 7 60.78 18.83 -20.75
N ALA A 8 61.89 18.38 -20.11
CA ALA A 8 61.85 17.23 -19.20
C ALA A 8 61.01 17.49 -17.95
N LEU A 9 61.16 18.71 -17.37
CA LEU A 9 60.33 19.12 -16.19
C LEU A 9 58.87 19.33 -16.54
N ALA A 10 58.54 19.84 -17.72
CA ALA A 10 57.15 19.97 -18.19
C ALA A 10 56.47 18.62 -18.45
N ALA A 11 57.21 17.64 -19.03
CA ALA A 11 56.74 16.27 -19.21
C ALA A 11 56.48 15.53 -17.87
N SER A 12 57.34 15.71 -16.89
CA SER A 12 57.17 15.12 -15.54
C SER A 12 55.99 15.73 -14.79
N ALA A 13 55.71 17.03 -14.93
CA ALA A 13 54.57 17.69 -14.31
C ALA A 13 53.22 17.25 -14.93
N ALA A 14 53.19 17.01 -16.28
CA ALA A 14 52.01 16.51 -16.98
C ALA A 14 51.67 15.07 -16.58
N THR A 15 52.68 14.23 -16.32
CA THR A 15 52.49 12.81 -15.89
C THR A 15 51.99 12.74 -14.42
N ALA A 16 52.44 13.67 -13.55
CA ALA A 16 51.98 13.73 -12.18
C ALA A 16 50.52 14.25 -12.04
N ALA A 17 50.08 15.15 -12.96
CA ALA A 17 48.71 15.65 -12.99
C ALA A 17 47.68 14.62 -13.42
N SER A 18 48.06 13.63 -14.25
CA SER A 18 47.16 12.55 -14.68
C SER A 18 46.92 11.47 -13.63
N LEU A 19 47.73 11.42 -12.57
CA LEU A 19 47.54 10.46 -11.45
C LEU A 19 46.65 11.02 -10.32
N ALA A 20 46.31 12.32 -10.40
CA ALA A 20 45.47 13.01 -9.42
C ALA A 20 44.00 13.08 -9.77
N THR A 21 43.51 12.22 -10.72
CA THR A 21 42.06 12.10 -10.90
C THR A 21 41.47 11.53 -9.62
N PRO A 22 40.60 12.26 -8.91
CA PRO A 22 39.94 11.70 -7.75
C PRO A 22 39.15 10.48 -8.27
N TRP A 23 39.45 9.31 -7.74
CA TRP A 23 38.60 8.15 -7.93
C TRP A 23 37.23 8.55 -7.41
N VAL A 24 36.32 8.90 -8.28
CA VAL A 24 34.89 9.03 -7.95
C VAL A 24 34.49 7.62 -7.55
N ARG A 25 34.63 7.30 -6.26
CA ARG A 25 33.96 6.14 -5.69
C ARG A 25 32.49 6.36 -5.98
N ALA A 26 31.94 5.59 -6.91
CA ALA A 26 30.51 5.47 -7.02
C ALA A 26 29.99 5.15 -5.61
N GLN A 27 29.30 6.11 -4.98
CA GLN A 27 28.77 5.94 -3.63
C GLN A 27 27.98 4.64 -3.63
N SER A 28 28.42 3.65 -2.83
CA SER A 28 27.79 2.35 -2.78
C SER A 28 26.47 2.48 -2.02
N PHE A 29 25.38 2.59 -2.76
CA PHE A 29 24.05 2.55 -2.14
C PHE A 29 23.81 1.21 -1.42
N PRO A 30 23.22 1.17 -0.19
CA PRO A 30 22.97 2.32 0.69
C PRO A 30 24.17 2.60 1.60
N GLU A 31 24.46 3.85 1.87
CA GLU A 31 25.52 4.29 2.81
C GLU A 31 25.01 4.76 4.19
N ARG A 32 23.69 4.85 4.35
CA ARG A 32 23.00 5.30 5.57
C ARG A 32 21.65 4.60 5.69
N PRO A 33 20.96 4.69 6.84
CA PRO A 33 19.65 4.10 7.05
C PRO A 33 18.64 4.48 5.96
N ILE A 34 17.78 3.51 5.62
CA ILE A 34 16.68 3.69 4.67
C ILE A 34 15.41 3.97 5.46
N THR A 35 14.64 4.99 5.06
CA THR A 35 13.33 5.28 5.65
C THR A 35 12.23 4.84 4.69
N ILE A 36 11.28 4.04 5.18
CA ILE A 36 10.04 3.75 4.47
C ILE A 36 8.93 4.59 5.09
N VAL A 37 8.49 5.61 4.39
CA VAL A 37 7.34 6.44 4.79
C VAL A 37 6.06 5.68 4.49
N VAL A 38 5.18 5.58 5.49
CA VAL A 38 3.89 4.89 5.37
C VAL A 38 2.77 5.94 5.43
N PRO A 39 1.91 6.07 4.40
CA PRO A 39 0.86 7.08 4.33
C PRO A 39 -0.38 6.73 5.18
N ALA A 40 -0.17 6.12 6.33
CA ALA A 40 -1.22 5.68 7.26
C ALA A 40 -0.70 5.62 8.69
N PRO A 41 -1.58 5.70 9.71
CA PRO A 41 -1.24 5.36 11.08
C PRO A 41 -0.78 3.90 11.19
N PRO A 42 -0.07 3.53 12.28
CA PRO A 42 0.27 2.13 12.56
C PRO A 42 -0.95 1.20 12.59
N GLY A 43 -0.73 -0.08 12.29
CA GLY A 43 -1.73 -1.16 12.38
C GLY A 43 -2.57 -1.40 11.13
N GLY A 44 -2.48 -0.55 10.09
CA GLY A 44 -3.07 -0.84 8.78
C GLY A 44 -2.16 -1.72 7.91
N THR A 45 -2.71 -2.28 6.81
CA THR A 45 -1.95 -3.20 5.95
C THR A 45 -0.71 -2.58 5.32
N ALA A 46 -0.72 -1.28 5.02
CA ALA A 46 0.48 -0.58 4.54
C ALA A 46 1.61 -0.60 5.59
N ASP A 47 1.29 -0.39 6.87
CA ASP A 47 2.25 -0.48 7.97
C ASP A 47 2.73 -1.92 8.19
N ILE A 48 1.80 -2.89 8.16
CA ILE A 48 2.10 -4.32 8.30
C ILE A 48 3.04 -4.79 7.17
N SER A 49 2.80 -4.41 5.92
CA SER A 49 3.65 -4.77 4.79
C SER A 49 5.03 -4.13 4.84
N ALA A 50 5.12 -2.84 5.26
CA ALA A 50 6.39 -2.16 5.45
C ALA A 50 7.23 -2.82 6.57
N ARG A 51 6.61 -3.17 7.70
CA ARG A 51 7.27 -3.88 8.82
C ARG A 51 7.65 -5.31 8.46
N ALA A 52 6.94 -5.97 7.54
CA ALA A 52 7.32 -7.29 7.05
C ALA A 52 8.65 -7.26 6.29
N LEU A 53 8.97 -6.13 5.63
CA LEU A 53 10.24 -5.92 4.93
C LEU A 53 11.34 -5.35 5.83
N GLN A 54 11.03 -4.70 6.94
CA GLN A 54 11.95 -3.88 7.73
C GLN A 54 13.25 -4.60 8.07
N GLU A 55 13.16 -5.73 8.77
CA GLU A 55 14.33 -6.49 9.20
C GLU A 55 15.04 -7.21 8.02
N PRO A 56 14.32 -7.98 7.17
CA PRO A 56 14.99 -8.72 6.10
C PRO A 56 15.63 -7.81 5.05
N LEU A 57 15.00 -6.68 4.71
CA LEU A 57 15.57 -5.71 3.78
C LEU A 57 16.78 -4.99 4.39
N GLY A 58 16.73 -4.68 5.69
CA GLY A 58 17.87 -4.11 6.40
C GLY A 58 19.10 -5.04 6.38
N LYS A 59 18.88 -6.34 6.64
CA LYS A 59 19.94 -7.36 6.53
C LYS A 59 20.49 -7.49 5.12
N ALA A 60 19.62 -7.52 4.10
CA ALA A 60 20.02 -7.69 2.70
C ALA A 60 20.83 -6.49 2.17
N LEU A 61 20.51 -5.27 2.61
CA LEU A 61 21.15 -4.05 2.16
C LEU A 61 22.30 -3.57 3.08
N GLY A 62 22.47 -4.18 4.25
CA GLY A 62 23.53 -3.83 5.20
C GLY A 62 23.31 -2.48 5.91
N GLN A 63 22.09 -1.95 5.90
CA GLN A 63 21.69 -0.71 6.58
C GLN A 63 20.36 -0.88 7.28
N SER A 64 20.13 -0.18 8.39
CA SER A 64 18.85 -0.23 9.09
C SER A 64 17.73 0.35 8.23
N VAL A 65 16.54 -0.27 8.32
CA VAL A 65 15.31 0.24 7.71
C VAL A 65 14.40 0.79 8.82
N VAL A 66 13.99 2.03 8.68
CA VAL A 66 13.12 2.75 9.64
C VAL A 66 11.74 2.91 9.01
N ILE A 67 10.69 2.61 9.77
CA ILE A 67 9.31 2.84 9.35
C ILE A 67 8.82 4.15 9.96
N ASP A 68 8.40 5.09 9.09
CA ASP A 68 7.90 6.41 9.47
C ASP A 68 6.44 6.56 9.03
N ASN A 69 5.51 6.46 9.99
CA ASN A 69 4.08 6.57 9.72
C ASN A 69 3.66 8.04 9.62
N ARG A 70 3.31 8.50 8.42
CA ARG A 70 2.84 9.86 8.10
C ARG A 70 1.46 9.83 7.43
N GLY A 71 0.43 9.57 8.24
CA GLY A 71 -0.96 9.61 7.76
C GLY A 71 -1.46 11.04 7.53
N GLY A 72 -2.53 11.17 6.74
CA GLY A 72 -3.25 12.42 6.51
C GLY A 72 -3.24 12.88 5.04
N GLY A 73 -4.20 13.75 4.70
CA GLY A 73 -4.34 14.33 3.36
C GLY A 73 -4.46 13.30 2.23
N ASN A 74 -5.12 12.17 2.49
CA ASN A 74 -5.20 11.05 1.53
C ASN A 74 -3.81 10.62 1.01
N GLY A 75 -2.81 10.55 1.91
CA GLY A 75 -1.44 10.17 1.59
C GLY A 75 -0.54 11.33 1.16
N ALA A 76 -1.07 12.54 0.97
CA ALA A 76 -0.29 13.69 0.52
C ALA A 76 0.87 14.04 1.48
N VAL A 77 0.68 13.88 2.79
CA VAL A 77 1.72 14.14 3.79
C VAL A 77 2.93 13.20 3.59
N ALA A 78 2.67 11.91 3.35
CA ALA A 78 3.73 10.93 3.08
C ALA A 78 4.41 11.18 1.73
N ALA A 79 3.62 11.47 0.69
CA ALA A 79 4.16 11.81 -0.64
C ALA A 79 5.05 13.05 -0.58
N GLN A 80 4.64 14.11 0.11
CA GLN A 80 5.47 15.31 0.33
C GLN A 80 6.78 14.98 1.05
N ALA A 81 6.75 14.10 2.05
CA ALA A 81 7.97 13.66 2.74
C ALA A 81 8.94 12.93 1.81
N LEU A 82 8.44 12.09 0.89
CA LEU A 82 9.24 11.46 -0.15
C LEU A 82 9.78 12.49 -1.15
N LEU A 83 8.94 13.39 -1.65
CA LEU A 83 9.30 14.36 -2.70
C LEU A 83 10.26 15.44 -2.20
N ASN A 84 10.24 15.77 -0.89
CA ASN A 84 11.17 16.70 -0.27
C ASN A 84 12.51 16.04 0.11
N ALA A 85 12.61 14.72 0.04
CA ALA A 85 13.84 14.00 0.33
C ALA A 85 14.79 14.00 -0.88
N LYS A 86 16.08 13.72 -0.65
CA LYS A 86 17.02 13.51 -1.76
C LYS A 86 16.57 12.31 -2.61
N PRO A 87 16.61 12.43 -3.94
CA PRO A 87 16.21 11.34 -4.85
C PRO A 87 17.32 10.28 -5.00
N ASP A 88 17.87 9.79 -3.89
CA ASP A 88 19.00 8.86 -3.83
C ASP A 88 18.60 7.43 -3.42
N GLY A 89 17.31 7.20 -3.14
CA GLY A 89 16.76 5.90 -2.76
C GLY A 89 16.77 5.60 -1.26
N HIS A 90 17.27 6.49 -0.40
CA HIS A 90 17.24 6.28 1.06
C HIS A 90 15.89 6.65 1.69
N THR A 91 15.02 7.34 0.97
CA THR A 91 13.63 7.57 1.38
C THR A 91 12.72 6.89 0.37
N LEU A 92 11.92 5.96 0.85
CA LEU A 92 10.94 5.18 0.09
C LEU A 92 9.55 5.44 0.67
N MET A 93 8.51 5.04 -0.05
CA MET A 93 7.14 5.10 0.44
C MET A 93 6.45 3.75 0.20
N MET A 94 5.73 3.24 1.21
CA MET A 94 4.83 2.11 1.06
C MET A 94 3.47 2.63 0.58
N ALA A 95 3.32 2.83 -0.73
CA ALA A 95 2.06 3.26 -1.33
C ALA A 95 1.04 2.10 -1.41
N TYR A 96 -0.24 2.43 -1.60
CA TYR A 96 -1.31 1.46 -1.79
C TYR A 96 -2.35 1.97 -2.80
N SER A 97 -3.13 1.04 -3.36
CA SER A 97 -4.06 1.27 -4.47
C SER A 97 -5.04 2.43 -4.24
N GLY A 98 -5.59 2.58 -3.03
CA GLY A 98 -6.57 3.63 -2.73
C GLY A 98 -5.99 5.03 -2.91
N PHE A 99 -4.85 5.25 -2.28
CA PHE A 99 -4.12 6.50 -2.36
C PHE A 99 -3.59 6.81 -3.78
N HIS A 100 -3.12 5.79 -4.49
CA HIS A 100 -2.47 5.94 -5.79
C HIS A 100 -3.46 5.97 -6.96
N CYS A 101 -4.53 5.16 -6.90
CA CYS A 101 -5.44 4.94 -8.02
C CYS A 101 -6.88 5.43 -7.81
N MET A 102 -7.33 5.66 -6.57
CA MET A 102 -8.71 6.06 -6.26
C MET A 102 -8.82 7.51 -5.79
N SER A 103 -8.04 7.89 -4.78
CA SER A 103 -8.04 9.26 -4.22
C SER A 103 -7.86 10.36 -5.26
N PRO A 104 -7.00 10.23 -6.30
CA PRO A 104 -6.82 11.26 -7.31
C PRO A 104 -8.07 11.60 -8.14
N HIS A 105 -9.05 10.67 -8.19
CA HIS A 105 -10.33 10.87 -8.87
C HIS A 105 -11.39 11.51 -7.98
N LEU A 106 -11.13 11.63 -6.68
CA LEU A 106 -12.08 12.11 -5.68
C LEU A 106 -11.65 13.42 -5.02
N VAL A 107 -10.33 13.62 -4.88
CA VAL A 107 -9.76 14.79 -4.23
C VAL A 107 -8.57 15.34 -5.03
N LYS A 108 -8.35 16.65 -4.96
CA LYS A 108 -7.17 17.27 -5.58
C LYS A 108 -5.93 16.96 -4.72
N LEU A 109 -4.96 16.27 -5.30
CA LEU A 109 -3.66 16.01 -4.68
C LEU A 109 -2.64 17.11 -5.05
N PRO A 110 -1.66 17.42 -4.17
CA PRO A 110 -0.61 18.40 -4.46
C PRO A 110 0.55 17.82 -5.29
N TYR A 111 0.40 16.61 -5.84
CA TYR A 111 1.39 15.89 -6.65
C TYR A 111 0.67 14.97 -7.65
N ASP A 112 1.40 14.54 -8.69
CA ASP A 112 0.91 13.57 -9.67
C ASP A 112 1.43 12.17 -9.30
N PRO A 113 0.56 11.24 -8.86
CA PRO A 113 0.99 9.91 -8.43
C PRO A 113 1.63 9.06 -9.53
N LEU A 114 1.38 9.38 -10.80
CA LEU A 114 1.93 8.63 -11.94
C LEU A 114 3.25 9.21 -12.48
N LYS A 115 3.61 10.46 -12.10
CA LYS A 115 4.80 11.15 -12.62
C LYS A 115 5.84 11.49 -11.58
N ASP A 116 5.41 11.91 -10.38
CA ASP A 116 6.32 12.46 -9.37
C ASP A 116 6.98 11.36 -8.52
N ILE A 117 6.38 10.16 -8.52
CA ILE A 117 6.90 8.98 -7.82
C ILE A 117 7.00 7.80 -8.78
N GLN A 118 8.04 6.96 -8.61
CA GLN A 118 8.24 5.78 -9.45
C GLN A 118 8.07 4.48 -8.65
N ALA A 119 7.47 3.48 -9.28
CA ALA A 119 7.31 2.16 -8.69
C ALA A 119 8.67 1.46 -8.52
N ILE A 120 8.83 0.75 -7.40
CA ILE A 120 9.98 -0.13 -7.14
C ILE A 120 9.54 -1.58 -7.25
N CYS A 121 8.54 -1.98 -6.49
CA CYS A 121 7.94 -3.31 -6.60
C CYS A 121 6.63 -3.40 -5.81
N ASN A 122 5.73 -4.30 -6.23
CA ASN A 122 4.63 -4.71 -5.36
C ASN A 122 5.12 -5.66 -4.28
N VAL A 123 4.53 -5.56 -3.09
CA VAL A 123 4.90 -6.37 -1.92
C VAL A 123 3.74 -7.26 -1.49
N TYR A 124 2.58 -6.66 -1.17
CA TYR A 124 1.38 -7.38 -0.79
C TYR A 124 0.22 -7.06 -1.72
N SER A 125 -0.62 -8.08 -1.95
CA SER A 125 -1.97 -7.92 -2.48
C SER A 125 -2.94 -8.60 -1.52
N ALA A 126 -4.07 -7.96 -1.24
CA ALA A 126 -5.08 -8.50 -0.36
C ALA A 126 -6.48 -8.00 -0.77
N PRO A 127 -7.48 -8.90 -0.86
CA PRO A 127 -8.85 -8.49 -1.09
C PRO A 127 -9.42 -7.77 0.12
N GLN A 128 -10.45 -6.96 -0.11
CA GLN A 128 -11.24 -6.41 0.98
C GLN A 128 -12.08 -7.52 1.63
N VAL A 129 -12.21 -7.46 2.94
CA VAL A 129 -13.07 -8.33 3.74
C VAL A 129 -14.09 -7.47 4.46
N LEU A 130 -15.37 -7.77 4.28
CA LEU A 130 -16.45 -7.16 5.03
C LEU A 130 -16.56 -7.85 6.39
N VAL A 131 -16.43 -7.07 7.45
CA VAL A 131 -16.63 -7.55 8.82
C VAL A 131 -17.63 -6.67 9.56
N THR A 132 -18.36 -7.29 10.50
CA THR A 132 -19.16 -6.59 11.49
C THR A 132 -18.61 -6.83 12.90
N ARG A 133 -18.96 -5.96 13.85
CA ARG A 133 -18.82 -6.30 15.28
C ARG A 133 -19.65 -7.53 15.60
N SER A 134 -19.11 -8.46 16.38
CA SER A 134 -19.79 -9.74 16.69
C SER A 134 -21.04 -9.58 17.55
N THR A 135 -21.17 -8.43 18.24
CA THR A 135 -22.33 -8.07 19.07
C THR A 135 -23.62 -7.82 18.28
N LEU A 136 -23.55 -7.70 16.94
CA LEU A 136 -24.74 -7.70 16.06
C LEU A 136 -25.22 -9.15 15.92
N ALA A 137 -25.98 -9.65 16.89
CA ALA A 137 -26.35 -11.06 17.02
C ALA A 137 -27.18 -11.57 15.84
N ASP A 138 -28.04 -10.72 15.25
CA ASP A 138 -28.96 -11.09 14.15
C ASP A 138 -28.28 -11.05 12.77
N ILE A 139 -27.05 -10.53 12.66
CA ILE A 139 -26.30 -10.42 11.41
C ILE A 139 -25.17 -11.47 11.42
N LYS A 140 -25.42 -12.62 10.81
CA LYS A 140 -24.48 -13.74 10.75
C LYS A 140 -23.86 -13.95 9.36
N THR A 141 -24.53 -13.48 8.33
CA THR A 141 -24.15 -13.62 6.92
C THR A 141 -24.22 -12.27 6.19
N ALA A 142 -23.65 -12.20 4.99
CA ALA A 142 -23.79 -11.02 4.14
C ALA A 142 -25.25 -10.77 3.74
N GLN A 143 -26.04 -11.84 3.56
CA GLN A 143 -27.47 -11.75 3.25
C GLN A 143 -28.26 -11.16 4.42
N ASP A 144 -27.95 -11.54 5.67
CA ASP A 144 -28.58 -10.94 6.87
C ASP A 144 -28.27 -9.45 6.95
N LEU A 145 -27.02 -9.05 6.70
CA LEU A 145 -26.61 -7.64 6.66
C LEU A 145 -27.42 -6.86 5.61
N ILE A 146 -27.53 -7.40 4.39
CA ILE A 146 -28.26 -6.75 3.29
C ILE A 146 -29.74 -6.65 3.64
N ALA A 147 -30.34 -7.71 4.15
CA ALA A 147 -31.75 -7.75 4.55
C ALA A 147 -32.04 -6.73 5.68
N TYR A 148 -31.17 -6.71 6.70
CA TYR A 148 -31.29 -5.75 7.81
C TYR A 148 -31.16 -4.30 7.32
N ALA A 149 -30.13 -3.99 6.52
CA ALA A 149 -29.89 -2.65 6.00
C ALA A 149 -31.03 -2.13 5.10
N LYS A 150 -31.64 -3.01 4.29
CA LYS A 150 -32.83 -2.68 3.48
C LYS A 150 -34.07 -2.40 4.32
N LYS A 151 -34.29 -3.18 5.39
CA LYS A 151 -35.41 -2.97 6.32
C LYS A 151 -35.23 -1.75 7.21
N ASN A 152 -33.98 -1.36 7.49
CA ASN A 152 -33.61 -0.31 8.41
C ASN A 152 -32.60 0.66 7.77
N PRO A 153 -32.99 1.43 6.74
CA PRO A 153 -32.07 2.31 6.03
C PRO A 153 -31.45 3.37 6.98
N GLY A 154 -30.12 3.53 6.93
CA GLY A 154 -29.36 4.46 7.75
C GLY A 154 -29.15 4.07 9.22
N LYS A 155 -29.68 2.95 9.68
CA LYS A 155 -29.47 2.46 11.07
C LYS A 155 -28.05 1.91 11.29
N LEU A 156 -27.48 1.27 10.27
CA LEU A 156 -26.10 0.80 10.33
C LEU A 156 -25.15 1.89 9.85
N ASN A 157 -23.94 1.86 10.40
CA ASN A 157 -22.85 2.69 9.94
C ASN A 157 -21.61 1.85 9.61
N TYR A 158 -20.75 2.38 8.74
CA TYR A 158 -19.47 1.77 8.43
C TYR A 158 -18.33 2.75 8.58
N GLY A 159 -17.20 2.27 9.09
CA GLY A 159 -15.96 3.02 9.16
C GLY A 159 -15.08 2.78 7.93
N SER A 160 -14.44 3.84 7.45
CA SER A 160 -13.39 3.76 6.42
C SER A 160 -12.11 4.44 6.90
N SER A 161 -11.00 4.23 6.18
CA SER A 161 -9.75 4.93 6.48
C SER A 161 -9.69 6.38 5.94
N GLY A 162 -10.85 6.92 5.58
CA GLY A 162 -11.05 8.29 5.10
C GLY A 162 -11.68 8.35 3.71
N ASN A 163 -12.14 9.54 3.35
CA ASN A 163 -12.77 9.81 2.06
C ASN A 163 -11.82 9.50 0.92
N GLY A 164 -12.29 8.78 -0.12
CA GLY A 164 -11.47 8.34 -1.25
C GLY A 164 -10.56 7.14 -0.98
N SER A 165 -10.61 6.55 0.22
CA SER A 165 -9.89 5.30 0.51
C SER A 165 -10.52 4.09 -0.21
N VAL A 166 -9.77 2.98 -0.30
CA VAL A 166 -10.30 1.70 -0.84
C VAL A 166 -11.53 1.27 -0.05
N GLN A 167 -11.49 1.40 1.29
CA GLN A 167 -12.59 1.04 2.18
C GLN A 167 -13.85 1.85 1.87
N HIS A 168 -13.70 3.17 1.65
CA HIS A 168 -14.81 4.03 1.26
C HIS A 168 -15.40 3.60 -0.08
N VAL A 169 -14.57 3.54 -1.12
CA VAL A 169 -15.00 3.17 -2.49
C VAL A 169 -15.63 1.78 -2.52
N ALA A 170 -15.02 0.79 -1.83
CA ALA A 170 -15.57 -0.56 -1.74
C ALA A 170 -16.93 -0.60 -1.03
N SER A 171 -17.09 0.13 0.08
CA SER A 171 -18.35 0.18 0.82
C SER A 171 -19.45 0.88 0.03
N GLU A 172 -19.15 1.97 -0.66
CA GLU A 172 -20.11 2.65 -1.53
C GLU A 172 -20.53 1.78 -2.73
N LEU A 173 -19.57 1.07 -3.35
CA LEU A 173 -19.87 0.11 -4.40
C LEU A 173 -20.76 -1.04 -3.87
N PHE A 174 -20.46 -1.57 -2.67
CA PHE A 174 -21.31 -2.58 -2.02
C PHE A 174 -22.74 -2.06 -1.82
N LYS A 175 -22.90 -0.85 -1.28
CA LYS A 175 -24.22 -0.20 -1.08
C LYS A 175 -25.01 -0.10 -2.38
N GLN A 176 -24.36 0.32 -3.47
CA GLN A 176 -24.99 0.42 -4.78
C GLN A 176 -25.42 -0.94 -5.33
N LEU A 177 -24.52 -1.92 -5.32
CA LEU A 177 -24.80 -3.25 -5.88
C LEU A 177 -25.88 -4.00 -5.09
N THR A 178 -26.01 -3.69 -3.80
CA THR A 178 -27.01 -4.34 -2.92
C THR A 178 -28.28 -3.52 -2.70
N GLY A 179 -28.31 -2.26 -3.15
CA GLY A 179 -29.44 -1.35 -2.92
C GLY A 179 -29.67 -1.07 -1.42
N THR A 180 -28.58 -0.90 -0.66
CA THR A 180 -28.62 -0.63 0.78
C THR A 180 -28.21 0.80 1.09
N PHE A 181 -28.66 1.34 2.24
CA PHE A 181 -28.23 2.62 2.77
C PHE A 181 -27.58 2.41 4.14
N ILE A 182 -26.26 2.61 4.22
CA ILE A 182 -25.41 2.47 5.41
C ILE A 182 -24.61 3.75 5.54
N THR A 183 -24.61 4.37 6.73
CA THR A 183 -23.98 5.68 6.96
C THR A 183 -22.47 5.57 6.99
N HIS A 184 -21.76 6.45 6.29
CA HIS A 184 -20.31 6.51 6.28
C HIS A 184 -19.76 7.30 7.46
N ILE A 185 -18.72 6.76 8.13
CA ILE A 185 -17.94 7.43 9.18
C ILE A 185 -16.47 7.42 8.77
N PRO A 186 -15.91 8.53 8.29
CA PRO A 186 -14.52 8.61 7.87
C PRO A 186 -13.55 8.72 9.06
N TYR A 187 -12.47 7.93 9.04
CA TYR A 187 -11.38 7.95 10.02
C TYR A 187 -10.06 8.38 9.37
N ARG A 188 -9.07 8.72 10.19
CA ARG A 188 -7.71 9.01 9.73
C ARG A 188 -6.86 7.74 9.60
N GLY A 189 -7.42 6.67 8.96
CA GLY A 189 -6.73 5.41 8.73
C GLY A 189 -7.44 4.20 9.33
N THR A 190 -6.98 2.99 8.97
CA THR A 190 -7.59 1.71 9.37
C THR A 190 -7.45 1.43 10.87
N GLY A 191 -6.34 1.80 11.50
CA GLY A 191 -6.12 1.59 12.93
C GLY A 191 -7.23 2.17 13.81
N PRO A 192 -7.50 3.49 13.73
CA PRO A 192 -8.63 4.13 14.44
C PRO A 192 -9.99 3.49 14.13
N THR A 193 -10.23 3.11 12.86
CA THR A 193 -11.49 2.41 12.47
C THR A 193 -11.67 1.09 13.23
N ILE A 194 -10.59 0.32 13.38
CA ILE A 194 -10.62 -0.95 14.12
C ILE A 194 -10.89 -0.72 15.61
N VAL A 195 -10.29 0.30 16.22
CA VAL A 195 -10.52 0.66 17.62
C VAL A 195 -12.00 0.94 17.88
N ASP A 196 -12.64 1.73 17.04
CA ASP A 196 -14.05 2.10 17.20
C ASP A 196 -14.99 0.92 16.85
N LEU A 197 -14.62 0.03 15.94
CA LEU A 197 -15.37 -1.20 15.70
C LEU A 197 -15.28 -2.15 16.90
N LEU A 198 -14.13 -2.26 17.56
CA LEU A 198 -13.95 -3.02 18.82
C LEU A 198 -14.74 -2.42 19.99
N ALA A 199 -14.84 -1.09 20.03
CA ALA A 199 -15.62 -0.35 21.02
C ALA A 199 -17.13 -0.37 20.75
N ASN A 200 -17.57 -0.96 19.63
CA ASN A 200 -18.96 -0.92 19.13
C ASN A 200 -19.48 0.49 18.79
N ALA A 201 -18.59 1.45 18.55
CA ALA A 201 -18.95 2.80 18.10
C ALA A 201 -19.39 2.81 16.64
N ILE A 202 -18.89 1.85 15.85
CA ILE A 202 -19.36 1.58 14.46
C ILE A 202 -19.78 0.12 14.31
N ASP A 203 -20.58 -0.17 13.28
CA ASP A 203 -21.21 -1.47 13.09
C ASP A 203 -20.40 -2.40 12.20
N MET A 204 -19.73 -1.85 11.20
CA MET A 204 -18.98 -2.63 10.21
C MET A 204 -17.82 -1.83 9.62
N THR A 205 -16.92 -2.54 8.97
CA THR A 205 -15.91 -1.99 8.07
C THR A 205 -15.63 -2.95 6.92
N MET A 206 -15.16 -2.42 5.83
CA MET A 206 -14.62 -3.20 4.71
C MET A 206 -13.17 -2.81 4.53
N THR A 207 -12.26 -3.70 4.88
CA THR A 207 -10.81 -3.47 4.76
C THR A 207 -10.09 -4.77 4.43
N THR A 208 -8.81 -4.70 4.08
CA THR A 208 -8.01 -5.89 3.81
C THR A 208 -7.83 -6.76 5.05
N ALA A 209 -7.66 -8.07 4.86
CA ALA A 209 -7.64 -9.04 5.94
C ALA A 209 -6.54 -8.83 7.03
N PRO A 210 -5.29 -8.43 6.74
CA PRO A 210 -4.22 -8.43 7.71
C PRO A 210 -4.53 -7.76 9.06
N PRO A 211 -5.09 -6.54 9.12
CA PRO A 211 -5.43 -5.93 10.40
C PRO A 211 -6.66 -6.53 11.08
N LEU A 212 -7.46 -7.33 10.37
CA LEU A 212 -8.67 -7.96 10.91
C LEU A 212 -8.40 -9.32 11.56
N MET A 213 -7.38 -10.04 11.09
CA MET A 213 -7.15 -11.45 11.47
C MET A 213 -7.10 -11.70 12.97
N PRO A 214 -6.38 -10.91 13.81
CA PRO A 214 -6.36 -11.13 15.26
C PRO A 214 -7.76 -11.00 15.90
N HIS A 215 -8.57 -10.09 15.37
CA HIS A 215 -9.91 -9.81 15.90
C HIS A 215 -10.97 -10.80 15.41
N ILE A 216 -10.79 -11.36 14.23
CA ILE A 216 -11.58 -12.49 13.73
C ILE A 216 -11.26 -13.75 14.54
N ALA A 217 -9.97 -14.04 14.73
CA ALA A 217 -9.53 -15.21 15.51
C ALA A 217 -10.01 -15.17 16.98
N SER A 218 -10.08 -13.97 17.57
CA SER A 218 -10.62 -13.79 18.94
C SER A 218 -12.14 -13.70 19.00
N GLY A 219 -12.86 -13.83 17.87
CA GLY A 219 -14.32 -13.76 17.80
C GLY A 219 -14.91 -12.34 18.02
N ARG A 220 -14.09 -11.30 18.07
CA ARG A 220 -14.54 -9.91 18.23
C ARG A 220 -15.19 -9.37 16.96
N PHE A 221 -14.70 -9.81 15.81
CA PHE A 221 -15.26 -9.46 14.50
C PHE A 221 -15.81 -10.70 13.81
N ARG A 222 -16.92 -10.51 13.09
CA ARG A 222 -17.52 -11.53 12.25
C ARG A 222 -17.27 -11.21 10.79
N PRO A 223 -16.46 -12.01 10.07
CA PRO A 223 -16.28 -11.83 8.62
C PRO A 223 -17.51 -12.34 7.88
N LEU A 224 -18.03 -11.57 6.94
CA LEU A 224 -19.25 -11.87 6.20
C LEU A 224 -19.00 -12.22 4.74
N LEU A 225 -18.03 -11.57 4.10
CA LEU A 225 -17.63 -11.88 2.72
C LEU A 225 -16.21 -11.39 2.42
N VAL A 226 -15.61 -11.99 1.39
CA VAL A 226 -14.35 -11.57 0.78
C VAL A 226 -14.65 -10.98 -0.59
N ALA A 227 -14.21 -9.75 -0.86
CA ALA A 227 -14.38 -9.09 -2.16
C ALA A 227 -13.28 -9.46 -3.17
N GLY A 228 -12.84 -10.72 -3.15
CA GLY A 228 -11.85 -11.31 -4.04
C GLY A 228 -12.44 -12.38 -4.95
N ARG A 229 -11.67 -12.82 -5.94
CA ARG A 229 -12.07 -13.88 -6.87
C ARG A 229 -12.20 -15.26 -6.23
N LYS A 230 -11.45 -15.48 -5.15
CA LYS A 230 -11.43 -16.74 -4.38
C LYS A 230 -11.49 -16.44 -2.90
N ARG A 231 -11.92 -17.42 -2.10
CA ARG A 231 -11.84 -17.33 -0.64
C ARG A 231 -10.39 -17.23 -0.21
N LEU A 232 -10.17 -16.56 0.92
CA LEU A 232 -8.84 -16.53 1.55
C LEU A 232 -8.53 -17.86 2.23
N ALA A 233 -7.31 -18.39 2.06
CA ALA A 233 -6.86 -19.60 2.74
C ALA A 233 -6.94 -19.47 4.27
N SER A 234 -6.70 -18.24 4.79
CA SER A 234 -6.83 -17.90 6.21
C SER A 234 -8.28 -17.78 6.70
N LEU A 235 -9.26 -17.69 5.78
CA LEU A 235 -10.70 -17.57 6.05
C LEU A 235 -11.51 -18.50 5.15
N PRO A 236 -11.29 -19.84 5.20
CA PRO A 236 -11.86 -20.77 4.21
C PRO A 236 -13.40 -20.87 4.25
N ASN A 237 -14.00 -20.53 5.39
CA ASN A 237 -15.45 -20.58 5.59
C ASN A 237 -16.15 -19.25 5.22
N VAL A 238 -15.40 -18.19 4.87
CA VAL A 238 -15.96 -16.91 4.49
C VAL A 238 -16.16 -16.88 2.97
N PRO A 239 -17.41 -16.72 2.49
CA PRO A 239 -17.70 -16.76 1.06
C PRO A 239 -17.15 -15.51 0.34
N THR A 240 -16.92 -15.65 -0.96
CA THR A 240 -16.67 -14.51 -1.84
C THR A 240 -17.96 -13.73 -2.11
N ALA A 241 -17.82 -12.50 -2.57
CA ALA A 241 -18.97 -11.69 -2.99
C ALA A 241 -19.79 -12.37 -4.10
N LEU A 242 -19.11 -13.04 -5.05
CA LEU A 242 -19.77 -13.78 -6.13
C LEU A 242 -20.58 -14.97 -5.59
N GLU A 243 -20.06 -15.73 -4.62
CA GLU A 243 -20.76 -16.87 -3.98
C GLU A 243 -22.02 -16.44 -3.22
N VAL A 244 -22.05 -15.19 -2.72
CA VAL A 244 -23.26 -14.64 -2.07
C VAL A 244 -24.16 -13.85 -3.03
N GLY A 245 -23.91 -13.94 -4.34
CA GLY A 245 -24.77 -13.37 -5.38
C GLY A 245 -24.48 -11.92 -5.75
N ILE A 246 -23.41 -11.31 -5.22
CA ILE A 246 -23.01 -9.93 -5.54
C ILE A 246 -22.03 -9.98 -6.72
N LYS A 247 -22.53 -9.75 -7.93
CA LYS A 247 -21.73 -9.74 -9.16
C LYS A 247 -20.93 -8.42 -9.27
N ASN A 248 -19.79 -8.47 -9.98
CA ASN A 248 -18.94 -7.30 -10.27
C ASN A 248 -18.41 -6.58 -9.01
N PHE A 249 -18.28 -7.31 -7.92
CA PHE A 249 -17.74 -6.79 -6.66
C PHE A 249 -16.40 -7.47 -6.35
N GLU A 250 -15.37 -7.10 -7.10
CA GLU A 250 -13.98 -7.51 -6.88
C GLU A 250 -13.16 -6.28 -6.54
N VAL A 251 -12.71 -6.17 -5.30
CA VAL A 251 -11.94 -5.04 -4.79
C VAL A 251 -10.72 -5.57 -4.04
N ASP A 252 -9.61 -5.60 -4.75
CA ASP A 252 -8.30 -5.91 -4.18
C ASP A 252 -7.53 -4.62 -3.89
N ALA A 253 -6.72 -4.66 -2.85
CA ALA A 253 -5.74 -3.64 -2.59
C ALA A 253 -4.33 -4.20 -2.76
N TRP A 254 -3.46 -3.43 -3.38
CA TRP A 254 -2.04 -3.70 -3.46
C TRP A 254 -1.26 -2.71 -2.60
N PHE A 255 -0.10 -3.14 -2.12
CA PHE A 255 0.83 -2.39 -1.27
C PHE A 255 2.22 -2.51 -1.87
N ALA A 256 2.77 -1.40 -2.35
CA ALA A 256 3.98 -1.39 -3.16
C ALA A 256 4.98 -0.35 -2.66
N LEU A 257 6.26 -0.66 -2.81
CA LEU A 257 7.33 0.31 -2.59
C LEU A 257 7.43 1.25 -3.80
N TYR A 258 7.52 2.54 -3.48
CA TYR A 258 7.74 3.64 -4.41
C TYR A 258 8.94 4.46 -3.96
N GLY A 259 9.61 5.06 -4.91
CA GLY A 259 10.69 6.02 -4.72
C GLY A 259 10.40 7.36 -5.39
N HIS A 260 11.25 8.35 -5.17
CA HIS A 260 11.21 9.62 -5.90
C HIS A 260 11.43 9.34 -7.40
N ALA A 261 10.69 9.99 -8.30
CA ALA A 261 10.78 9.76 -9.75
C ALA A 261 12.20 9.94 -10.34
N GLN A 262 13.02 10.77 -9.71
CA GLN A 262 14.41 11.03 -10.11
C GLN A 262 15.43 10.09 -9.43
N ALA A 263 15.01 9.10 -8.65
CA ALA A 263 15.96 8.17 -8.04
C ALA A 263 16.69 7.36 -9.13
N PRO A 264 18.01 7.08 -8.96
CA PRO A 264 18.78 6.35 -9.95
C PRO A 264 18.19 4.97 -10.25
N LYS A 265 18.11 4.62 -11.53
CA LYS A 265 17.59 3.32 -11.98
C LYS A 265 18.30 2.13 -11.29
N SER A 266 19.61 2.20 -11.14
CA SER A 266 20.40 1.17 -10.47
C SER A 266 20.01 0.98 -9.00
N THR A 267 19.65 2.07 -8.30
CA THR A 267 19.17 2.01 -6.92
C THR A 267 17.79 1.35 -6.84
N VAL A 268 16.88 1.73 -7.74
CA VAL A 268 15.54 1.13 -7.83
C VAL A 268 15.61 -0.36 -8.11
N GLU A 269 16.42 -0.77 -9.10
CA GLU A 269 16.62 -2.18 -9.48
C GLU A 269 17.25 -2.98 -8.34
N ARG A 270 18.22 -2.41 -7.62
CA ARG A 270 18.85 -3.08 -6.47
C ARG A 270 17.84 -3.32 -5.35
N ILE A 271 17.06 -2.31 -4.95
CA ILE A 271 16.04 -2.47 -3.92
C ILE A 271 15.01 -3.52 -4.35
N SER A 272 14.52 -3.43 -5.59
CA SER A 272 13.53 -4.35 -6.15
C SER A 272 14.03 -5.80 -6.14
N ALA A 273 15.28 -6.04 -6.54
CA ALA A 273 15.89 -7.36 -6.56
C ALA A 273 16.03 -7.96 -5.14
N GLU A 274 16.43 -7.15 -4.14
CA GLU A 274 16.51 -7.64 -2.76
C GLU A 274 15.14 -7.95 -2.18
N VAL A 275 14.12 -7.10 -2.45
CA VAL A 275 12.74 -7.38 -2.05
C VAL A 275 12.22 -8.65 -2.71
N GLN A 276 12.51 -8.88 -3.98
CA GLN A 276 12.12 -10.12 -4.68
C GLN A 276 12.68 -11.37 -4.00
N LYS A 277 13.98 -11.34 -3.63
CA LYS A 277 14.62 -12.46 -2.91
C LYS A 277 13.90 -12.72 -1.56
N ILE A 278 13.61 -11.66 -0.81
CA ILE A 278 12.91 -11.75 0.47
C ILE A 278 11.51 -12.36 0.29
N MET A 279 10.75 -11.86 -0.68
CA MET A 279 9.39 -12.32 -0.95
C MET A 279 9.33 -13.77 -1.46
N ASN A 280 10.41 -14.25 -2.06
CA ASN A 280 10.53 -15.65 -2.51
C ASN A 280 10.82 -16.65 -1.38
N THR A 281 11.15 -16.18 -0.17
CA THR A 281 11.35 -17.08 0.98
C THR A 281 10.01 -17.67 1.45
N ALA A 282 10.05 -18.93 1.89
CA ALA A 282 8.87 -19.60 2.47
C ALA A 282 8.32 -18.82 3.65
N ALA A 283 9.17 -18.36 4.55
CA ALA A 283 8.79 -17.60 5.74
C ALA A 283 8.00 -16.30 5.42
N PHE A 284 8.42 -15.56 4.38
CA PHE A 284 7.70 -14.35 3.97
C PHE A 284 6.32 -14.68 3.38
N ARG A 285 6.24 -15.69 2.52
CA ARG A 285 4.98 -16.14 1.90
C ARG A 285 3.99 -16.70 2.93
N GLU A 286 4.46 -17.53 3.85
CA GLU A 286 3.65 -18.08 4.94
C GLU A 286 3.14 -16.98 5.85
N ARG A 287 4.00 -16.01 6.21
CA ARG A 287 3.58 -14.83 6.99
C ARG A 287 2.49 -14.03 6.27
N ALA A 288 2.65 -13.74 4.98
CA ALA A 288 1.64 -13.04 4.19
C ALA A 288 0.31 -13.83 4.18
N ALA A 289 0.37 -15.13 3.85
CA ALA A 289 -0.80 -15.99 3.77
C ALA A 289 -1.55 -16.13 5.11
N SER A 290 -0.84 -16.28 6.23
CA SER A 290 -1.44 -16.34 7.56
C SER A 290 -2.19 -15.05 7.94
N GLN A 291 -1.75 -13.92 7.38
CA GLN A 291 -2.40 -12.62 7.53
C GLN A 291 -3.54 -12.37 6.52
N GLY A 292 -3.82 -13.31 5.61
CA GLY A 292 -4.82 -13.12 4.55
C GLY A 292 -4.37 -12.17 3.44
N ALA A 293 -3.07 -12.06 3.23
CA ALA A 293 -2.46 -11.36 2.09
C ALA A 293 -1.69 -12.34 1.22
N GLU A 294 -1.38 -11.93 0.00
CA GLU A 294 -0.51 -12.64 -0.93
C GLU A 294 0.79 -11.85 -1.11
N ALA A 295 1.92 -12.53 -1.05
CA ALA A 295 3.21 -11.98 -1.45
C ALA A 295 3.23 -11.94 -2.99
N ALA A 296 2.77 -10.84 -3.57
CA ALA A 296 2.52 -10.69 -5.01
C ALA A 296 3.56 -9.74 -5.63
N TYR A 297 4.77 -10.25 -5.87
CA TYR A 297 5.84 -9.45 -6.46
C TYR A 297 5.51 -9.06 -7.91
N LEU A 298 5.68 -7.78 -8.19
CA LEU A 298 5.75 -7.21 -9.53
C LEU A 298 7.00 -6.34 -9.57
N ASP A 299 7.82 -6.47 -10.63
CA ASP A 299 8.98 -5.63 -10.82
C ASP A 299 8.60 -4.15 -11.09
N PRO A 300 9.58 -3.21 -11.19
CA PRO A 300 9.26 -1.80 -11.36
C PRO A 300 8.41 -1.50 -12.60
N GLN A 301 8.68 -2.18 -13.73
CA GLN A 301 7.95 -1.97 -14.98
C GLN A 301 6.54 -2.56 -14.91
N GLN A 302 6.43 -3.78 -14.40
CA GLN A 302 5.14 -4.47 -14.21
C GLN A 302 4.25 -3.70 -13.25
N MET A 303 4.82 -3.22 -12.12
CA MET A 303 4.06 -2.46 -11.12
C MET A 303 3.59 -1.11 -11.66
N SER A 304 4.42 -0.40 -12.42
CA SER A 304 4.05 0.86 -13.07
C SER A 304 2.90 0.67 -14.06
N ALA A 305 2.98 -0.36 -14.92
CA ALA A 305 1.93 -0.70 -15.87
C ALA A 305 0.62 -1.09 -15.16
N TYR A 306 0.72 -1.90 -14.09
CA TYR A 306 -0.43 -2.32 -13.30
C TYR A 306 -1.11 -1.14 -12.60
N ALA A 307 -0.33 -0.27 -11.94
CA ALA A 307 -0.86 0.92 -11.28
C ALA A 307 -1.56 1.88 -12.26
N SER A 308 -0.99 2.06 -13.46
CA SER A 308 -1.59 2.90 -14.51
C SER A 308 -2.93 2.31 -15.01
N ALA A 309 -3.00 0.99 -15.20
CA ALA A 309 -4.24 0.31 -15.58
C ALA A 309 -5.32 0.42 -14.49
N GLU A 310 -4.93 0.22 -13.22
CA GLU A 310 -5.83 0.38 -12.07
C GLU A 310 -6.30 1.83 -11.90
N TYR A 311 -5.44 2.81 -12.11
CA TYR A 311 -5.82 4.23 -12.11
C TYR A 311 -6.96 4.51 -13.10
N VAL A 312 -6.81 4.05 -14.34
CA VAL A 312 -7.85 4.22 -15.38
C VAL A 312 -9.12 3.44 -15.03
N ARG A 313 -8.99 2.20 -14.55
CA ARG A 313 -10.12 1.35 -14.14
C ARG A 313 -10.94 2.02 -13.04
N TRP A 314 -10.30 2.45 -11.96
CA TRP A 314 -10.99 3.06 -10.81
C TRP A 314 -11.58 4.43 -11.15
N GLY A 315 -10.93 5.21 -12.01
CA GLY A 315 -11.51 6.46 -12.52
C GLY A 315 -12.83 6.24 -13.25
N LYS A 316 -12.93 5.17 -14.07
CA LYS A 316 -14.20 4.77 -14.71
C LYS A 316 -15.26 4.32 -13.69
N VAL A 317 -14.88 3.48 -12.72
CA VAL A 317 -15.80 3.00 -11.69
C VAL A 317 -16.33 4.17 -10.86
N ILE A 318 -15.47 5.03 -10.32
CA ILE A 318 -15.86 6.18 -9.50
C ILE A 318 -16.80 7.11 -10.28
N LYS A 319 -16.47 7.41 -11.54
CA LYS A 319 -17.31 8.24 -12.40
C LYS A 319 -18.68 7.62 -12.68
N SER A 320 -18.73 6.32 -13.00
CA SER A 320 -19.99 5.63 -13.34
C SER A 320 -20.89 5.40 -12.14
N THR A 321 -20.31 5.24 -10.95
CA THR A 321 -21.03 5.01 -9.70
C THR A 321 -21.40 6.31 -8.97
N GLY A 322 -20.85 7.45 -9.39
CA GLY A 322 -21.13 8.75 -8.75
C GLY A 322 -20.60 8.85 -7.30
N ILE A 323 -19.65 7.97 -6.90
CA ILE A 323 -19.01 8.02 -5.59
C ILE A 323 -18.30 9.37 -5.45
N LYS A 324 -18.54 10.07 -4.35
CA LYS A 324 -17.94 11.36 -4.03
C LYS A 324 -17.12 11.26 -2.75
N ALA A 325 -16.12 12.10 -2.61
CA ALA A 325 -15.56 12.41 -1.31
C ALA A 325 -16.53 13.34 -0.59
N ASP A 326 -17.08 12.89 0.54
CA ASP A 326 -17.99 13.70 1.38
C ASP A 326 -17.24 14.88 2.02
#